data_46bdc05346f70e1672dbd63ed55c2242
#
_entry.id   46bdc05346f70e1672dbd63ed55c2242
#
_cell.length_a   1.000
_cell.length_b   1.000
_cell.length_c   1.000
_cell.angle_alpha   90.00
_cell.angle_beta   90.00
_cell.angle_gamma   90.00
#
_symmetry.space_group_name_H-M   'P 1'
#
loop_
_entity.id
_entity.type
_entity.pdbx_description
1 polymer ?
#
loop_
_entity_poly.entity_id
_entity_poly.type
_entity_poly.pdbx_seq_one_letter_code
_entity_poly.pdbx_strand_id
1 'polypeptide(L)'
;VPLVTESTSIPRTDYTRNAVAEVDGVIDSDLVYAMSNLPVVGAAKNESRINQDMARQLAGEAYLRMGMRDASYFKKAEDAVTPIITGGKYELISARYGKYAAEPGDYYHDMFRWGNQRRSQGNMEAIWTFEMEYNRDVNGGTIDNPQQRRNWVPAFHKLDGMVNADSIGGRGNGRLRISNFVKYGLYEKGDIRNSNYNIRRVMWYNKPGFSKEVGIDAKGFLVDKDKGVRNVTLKTGDQVIPH
;
A
#
# COMPACT_ATOMS: atom_id res chain seq x y z
N VAL A 1 24.79 -13.25 5.11
CA VAL A 1 24.11 -13.00 6.39
C VAL A 1 24.56 -14.08 7.37
N PRO A 2 24.90 -13.75 8.63
CA PRO A 2 25.05 -14.77 9.68
C PRO A 2 23.71 -15.45 9.98
N LEU A 3 23.74 -16.77 10.16
CA LEU A 3 22.62 -17.52 10.73
C LEU A 3 22.70 -17.45 12.25
N VAL A 4 21.65 -16.93 12.87
CA VAL A 4 21.49 -16.89 14.32
C VAL A 4 20.20 -17.62 14.66
N THR A 5 20.34 -18.88 15.08
CA THR A 5 19.23 -19.79 15.38
C THR A 5 18.90 -19.86 16.87
N GLU A 6 19.75 -19.24 17.71
CA GLU A 6 19.56 -19.20 19.16
C GLU A 6 19.58 -17.75 19.68
N SER A 7 18.83 -17.51 20.73
CA SER A 7 18.87 -16.19 21.39
C SER A 7 20.23 -15.98 22.08
N THR A 8 20.78 -14.79 21.96
CA THR A 8 22.04 -14.41 22.63
C THR A 8 21.73 -13.57 23.86
N SER A 9 22.29 -13.91 25.00
CA SER A 9 22.15 -13.17 26.27
C SER A 9 23.20 -12.06 26.46
N ILE A 10 24.26 -12.11 25.65
CA ILE A 10 25.37 -11.14 25.69
C ILE A 10 25.67 -10.64 24.29
N PRO A 11 26.23 -9.42 24.13
CA PRO A 11 26.69 -8.94 22.83
C PRO A 11 27.76 -9.84 22.23
N ARG A 12 27.61 -10.17 20.93
CA ARG A 12 28.59 -10.97 20.17
C ARG A 12 29.07 -10.19 18.97
N THR A 13 30.37 -10.28 18.68
CA THR A 13 31.02 -9.61 17.53
C THR A 13 31.71 -10.60 16.58
N ASP A 14 31.61 -11.90 16.86
CA ASP A 14 32.30 -13.00 16.18
C ASP A 14 31.47 -13.65 15.07
N TYR A 15 30.40 -12.99 14.61
CA TYR A 15 29.56 -13.52 13.54
C TYR A 15 30.29 -13.57 12.20
N THR A 16 30.20 -14.71 11.54
CA THR A 16 30.66 -14.92 10.17
C THR A 16 29.49 -15.09 9.23
N ARG A 17 29.72 -14.89 7.93
CA ARG A 17 28.68 -15.10 6.92
C ARG A 17 28.53 -16.61 6.64
N ASN A 18 27.32 -17.10 6.69
CA ASN A 18 26.98 -18.45 6.24
C ASN A 18 26.86 -18.53 4.72
N ALA A 19 27.02 -19.72 4.18
CA ALA A 19 26.73 -19.97 2.77
C ALA A 19 25.26 -19.72 2.46
N VAL A 20 24.94 -19.29 1.24
CA VAL A 20 23.55 -19.00 0.83
C VAL A 20 22.68 -20.25 0.96
N ALA A 21 23.18 -21.42 0.60
CA ALA A 21 22.45 -22.68 0.71
C ALA A 21 22.05 -23.04 2.16
N GLU A 22 22.91 -22.73 3.14
CA GLU A 22 22.58 -22.93 4.56
C GLU A 22 21.46 -22.02 5.01
N VAL A 23 21.49 -20.74 4.60
CA VAL A 23 20.42 -19.78 4.89
C VAL A 23 19.11 -20.20 4.22
N ASP A 24 19.17 -20.60 2.95
CA ASP A 24 18.00 -21.08 2.21
C ASP A 24 17.41 -22.35 2.83
N GLY A 25 18.25 -23.25 3.37
CA GLY A 25 17.79 -24.45 4.09
C GLY A 25 17.00 -24.12 5.37
N VAL A 26 17.43 -23.13 6.13
CA VAL A 26 16.69 -22.67 7.32
C VAL A 26 15.37 -22.00 6.90
N ILE A 27 15.38 -21.15 5.87
CA ILE A 27 14.16 -20.53 5.35
C ILE A 27 13.16 -21.60 4.87
N ASP A 28 13.62 -22.62 4.15
CA ASP A 28 12.78 -23.73 3.68
C ASP A 28 12.13 -24.45 4.86
N SER A 29 12.92 -24.85 5.87
CA SER A 29 12.40 -25.56 7.05
C SER A 29 11.39 -24.73 7.84
N ASP A 30 11.64 -23.43 8.04
CA ASP A 30 10.75 -22.52 8.75
C ASP A 30 9.43 -22.32 7.99
N LEU A 31 9.49 -22.19 6.66
CA LEU A 31 8.31 -22.04 5.82
C LEU A 31 7.46 -23.32 5.78
N VAL A 32 8.09 -24.50 5.69
CA VAL A 32 7.40 -25.80 5.78
C VAL A 32 6.69 -25.94 7.13
N TYR A 33 7.36 -25.59 8.21
CA TYR A 33 6.77 -25.59 9.54
C TYR A 33 5.60 -24.62 9.65
N ALA A 34 5.75 -23.39 9.18
CA ALA A 34 4.71 -22.37 9.22
C ALA A 34 3.47 -22.76 8.39
N MET A 35 3.66 -23.27 7.17
CA MET A 35 2.58 -23.77 6.32
C MET A 35 1.79 -24.92 6.93
N SER A 36 2.43 -25.70 7.80
CA SER A 36 1.80 -26.88 8.43
C SER A 36 1.12 -26.54 9.76
N ASN A 37 1.60 -25.56 10.51
CA ASN A 37 1.21 -25.32 11.90
C ASN A 37 0.44 -24.03 12.14
N LEU A 38 0.49 -23.04 11.24
CA LEU A 38 -0.32 -21.83 11.38
C LEU A 38 -1.81 -22.13 11.18
N PRO A 39 -2.70 -21.33 11.79
CA PRO A 39 -4.13 -21.49 11.60
C PRO A 39 -4.53 -21.23 10.15
N VAL A 40 -5.55 -21.91 9.66
CA VAL A 40 -6.16 -21.60 8.36
C VAL A 40 -6.80 -20.20 8.39
N VAL A 41 -6.95 -19.57 7.24
CA VAL A 41 -7.58 -18.26 7.12
C VAL A 41 -8.99 -18.28 7.76
N GLY A 42 -9.28 -17.28 8.58
CA GLY A 42 -10.57 -17.17 9.31
C GLY A 42 -10.65 -17.95 10.61
N ALA A 43 -9.70 -18.85 10.93
CA ALA A 43 -9.72 -19.63 12.18
C ALA A 43 -9.07 -18.89 13.37
N ALA A 44 -8.23 -17.90 13.13
CA ALA A 44 -7.63 -17.11 14.20
C ALA A 44 -8.67 -16.15 14.80
N LYS A 45 -8.65 -15.97 16.13
CA LYS A 45 -9.52 -15.03 16.85
C LYS A 45 -9.40 -13.59 16.33
N ASN A 46 -8.22 -13.22 15.85
CA ASN A 46 -7.93 -11.91 15.28
C ASN A 46 -7.49 -12.10 13.82
N GLU A 47 -8.20 -11.49 12.88
CA GLU A 47 -7.94 -11.58 11.44
C GLU A 47 -6.57 -11.01 11.02
N SER A 48 -6.00 -10.10 11.82
CA SER A 48 -4.65 -9.56 11.57
C SER A 48 -3.51 -10.52 11.88
N ARG A 49 -3.80 -11.66 12.51
CA ARG A 49 -2.79 -12.69 12.75
C ARG A 49 -2.43 -13.41 11.46
N ILE A 50 -1.13 -13.76 11.36
CA ILE A 50 -0.60 -14.53 10.23
C ILE A 50 -1.30 -15.89 10.17
N ASN A 51 -1.66 -16.31 8.97
CA ASN A 51 -2.32 -17.58 8.66
C ASN A 51 -1.46 -18.44 7.73
N GLN A 52 -1.88 -19.70 7.51
CA GLN A 52 -1.19 -20.64 6.62
C GLN A 52 -1.00 -20.10 5.21
N ASP A 53 -2.00 -19.41 4.66
CA ASP A 53 -1.97 -18.97 3.27
C ASP A 53 -1.02 -17.77 3.08
N MET A 54 -0.81 -16.95 4.13
CA MET A 54 0.28 -15.97 4.16
C MET A 54 1.66 -16.66 4.14
N ALA A 55 1.84 -17.73 4.91
CA ALA A 55 3.09 -18.52 4.87
C ALA A 55 3.30 -19.16 3.48
N ARG A 56 2.23 -19.66 2.84
CA ARG A 56 2.28 -20.21 1.46
C ARG A 56 2.68 -19.15 0.44
N GLN A 57 2.12 -17.95 0.53
CA GLN A 57 2.47 -16.82 -0.35
C GLN A 57 3.96 -16.47 -0.19
N LEU A 58 4.43 -16.33 1.04
CA LEU A 58 5.84 -16.06 1.34
C LEU A 58 6.77 -17.20 0.85
N ALA A 59 6.34 -18.44 1.01
CA ALA A 59 7.06 -19.61 0.49
C ALA A 59 7.17 -19.57 -1.04
N GLY A 60 6.09 -19.25 -1.74
CA GLY A 60 6.10 -19.07 -3.18
C GLY A 60 7.14 -18.04 -3.64
N GLU A 61 7.19 -16.86 -3.02
CA GLU A 61 8.18 -15.82 -3.34
C GLU A 61 9.62 -16.26 -3.00
N ALA A 62 9.84 -16.87 -1.83
CA ALA A 62 11.14 -17.36 -1.43
C ALA A 62 11.65 -18.46 -2.35
N TYR A 63 10.80 -19.41 -2.71
CA TYR A 63 11.16 -20.52 -3.60
C TYR A 63 11.40 -20.06 -5.04
N LEU A 64 10.67 -19.07 -5.55
CA LEU A 64 10.98 -18.45 -6.85
C LEU A 64 12.40 -17.84 -6.85
N ARG A 65 12.78 -17.15 -5.78
CA ARG A 65 14.13 -16.61 -5.61
C ARG A 65 15.19 -17.72 -5.54
N MET A 66 14.92 -18.80 -4.80
CA MET A 66 15.83 -19.97 -4.70
C MET A 66 15.93 -20.71 -6.05
N GLY A 67 14.83 -20.77 -6.79
CA GLY A 67 14.74 -21.35 -8.14
C GLY A 67 15.70 -20.75 -9.16
N MET A 68 16.10 -19.48 -8.98
CA MET A 68 17.13 -18.84 -9.82
C MET A 68 18.52 -19.49 -9.69
N ARG A 69 18.76 -20.28 -8.63
CA ARG A 69 20.00 -21.01 -8.38
C ARG A 69 19.84 -22.52 -8.50
N ASP A 70 18.69 -23.03 -8.08
CA ASP A 70 18.32 -24.45 -8.14
C ASP A 70 16.88 -24.57 -8.65
N ALA A 71 16.73 -24.97 -9.92
CA ALA A 71 15.44 -25.06 -10.61
C ALA A 71 14.41 -25.96 -9.90
N SER A 72 14.82 -26.87 -9.02
CA SER A 72 13.90 -27.72 -8.24
C SER A 72 12.95 -26.92 -7.34
N TYR A 73 13.35 -25.74 -6.92
CA TYR A 73 12.52 -24.85 -6.12
C TYR A 73 11.35 -24.22 -6.89
N PHE A 74 11.37 -24.16 -8.22
CA PHE A 74 10.20 -23.68 -8.98
C PHE A 74 8.97 -24.57 -8.75
N LYS A 75 9.17 -25.90 -8.67
CA LYS A 75 8.06 -26.81 -8.35
C LYS A 75 7.57 -26.62 -6.92
N LYS A 76 8.46 -26.41 -5.96
CA LYS A 76 8.08 -26.07 -4.58
C LYS A 76 7.27 -24.76 -4.50
N ALA A 77 7.63 -23.76 -5.30
CA ALA A 77 6.89 -22.50 -5.37
C ALA A 77 5.45 -22.71 -5.89
N GLU A 78 5.29 -23.46 -6.98
CA GLU A 78 3.97 -23.83 -7.51
C GLU A 78 3.14 -24.57 -6.47
N ASP A 79 3.71 -25.61 -5.84
CA ASP A 79 3.04 -26.44 -4.84
C ASP A 79 2.62 -25.64 -3.59
N ALA A 80 3.41 -24.64 -3.20
CA ALA A 80 3.10 -23.79 -2.07
C ALA A 80 1.88 -22.88 -2.35
N VAL A 81 1.77 -22.29 -3.55
CA VAL A 81 0.70 -21.30 -3.85
C VAL A 81 -0.55 -21.93 -4.45
N THR A 82 -0.47 -23.10 -5.07
CA THR A 82 -1.62 -23.79 -5.69
C THR A 82 -2.82 -23.94 -4.73
N PRO A 83 -2.67 -24.29 -3.45
CA PRO A 83 -3.79 -24.39 -2.52
C PRO A 83 -4.49 -23.05 -2.25
N ILE A 84 -3.82 -21.92 -2.44
CA ILE A 84 -4.46 -20.60 -2.34
C ILE A 84 -5.40 -20.40 -3.52
N ILE A 85 -4.95 -20.75 -4.72
CA ILE A 85 -5.70 -20.54 -5.97
C ILE A 85 -6.88 -21.52 -6.08
N THR A 86 -6.66 -22.81 -5.77
CA THR A 86 -7.63 -23.88 -5.99
C THR A 86 -8.51 -24.17 -4.77
N GLY A 87 -8.15 -23.63 -3.60
CA GLY A 87 -8.80 -23.96 -2.32
C GLY A 87 -10.18 -23.34 -2.11
N GLY A 88 -10.67 -22.49 -3.03
CA GLY A 88 -12.00 -21.88 -2.97
C GLY A 88 -12.21 -20.88 -1.83
N LYS A 89 -11.13 -20.48 -1.15
CA LYS A 89 -11.19 -19.52 -0.04
C LYS A 89 -11.05 -18.07 -0.49
N TYR A 90 -10.50 -17.85 -1.66
CA TYR A 90 -10.20 -16.53 -2.22
C TYR A 90 -10.86 -16.40 -3.59
N GLU A 91 -11.25 -15.18 -3.92
CA GLU A 91 -11.75 -14.82 -5.24
C GLU A 91 -11.29 -13.41 -5.60
N LEU A 92 -11.02 -13.17 -6.88
CA LEU A 92 -10.72 -11.82 -7.36
C LEU A 92 -12.00 -10.97 -7.30
N ILE A 93 -11.92 -9.82 -6.65
CA ILE A 93 -13.04 -8.91 -6.54
C ILE A 93 -13.28 -8.23 -7.88
N SER A 94 -14.47 -8.41 -8.43
CA SER A 94 -14.91 -7.88 -9.72
C SER A 94 -16.16 -7.01 -9.64
N ALA A 95 -16.75 -6.85 -8.43
CA ALA A 95 -17.95 -6.06 -8.18
C ALA A 95 -17.82 -5.23 -6.90
N ARG A 96 -18.61 -4.16 -6.82
CA ARG A 96 -18.71 -3.32 -5.63
C ARG A 96 -19.20 -4.12 -4.43
N TYR A 97 -18.62 -3.88 -3.25
CA TYR A 97 -18.96 -4.60 -2.02
C TYR A 97 -18.82 -3.72 -0.77
N GLY A 98 -19.27 -4.26 0.35
CA GLY A 98 -19.05 -3.71 1.69
C GLY A 98 -19.76 -2.38 1.91
N LYS A 99 -19.21 -1.61 2.85
CA LYS A 99 -19.82 -0.40 3.40
C LYS A 99 -20.10 0.70 2.36
N TYR A 100 -19.30 0.75 1.30
CA TYR A 100 -19.31 1.86 0.35
C TYR A 100 -19.88 1.49 -1.03
N ALA A 101 -20.49 0.30 -1.15
CA ALA A 101 -21.00 -0.19 -2.44
C ALA A 101 -22.00 0.76 -3.14
N ALA A 102 -22.77 1.53 -2.35
CA ALA A 102 -23.75 2.49 -2.87
C ALA A 102 -23.17 3.91 -3.13
N GLU A 103 -21.92 4.17 -2.70
CA GLU A 103 -21.27 5.46 -2.92
C GLU A 103 -20.56 5.50 -4.28
N PRO A 104 -20.26 6.70 -4.84
CA PRO A 104 -19.39 6.80 -6.01
C PRO A 104 -18.03 6.15 -5.77
N GLY A 105 -17.60 5.27 -6.68
CA GLY A 105 -16.35 4.51 -6.54
C GLY A 105 -16.31 3.36 -7.54
N ASP A 106 -15.26 2.55 -7.43
CA ASP A 106 -15.14 1.27 -8.12
C ASP A 106 -14.69 0.18 -7.14
N TYR A 107 -14.78 -1.08 -7.56
CA TYR A 107 -14.49 -2.22 -6.67
C TYR A 107 -13.02 -2.29 -6.25
N TYR A 108 -12.08 -1.82 -7.08
CA TYR A 108 -10.67 -1.76 -6.72
C TYR A 108 -10.43 -0.70 -5.64
N HIS A 109 -11.06 0.47 -5.76
CA HIS A 109 -11.03 1.51 -4.72
C HIS A 109 -11.62 1.03 -3.40
N ASP A 110 -12.72 0.27 -3.43
CA ASP A 110 -13.40 -0.25 -2.25
C ASP A 110 -12.47 -1.12 -1.39
N MET A 111 -11.55 -1.88 -2.00
CA MET A 111 -10.60 -2.76 -1.28
C MET A 111 -9.70 -2.03 -0.30
N PHE A 112 -9.42 -0.75 -0.54
CA PHE A 112 -8.50 0.06 0.25
C PHE A 112 -9.20 1.04 1.20
N ARG A 113 -10.53 1.11 1.16
CA ARG A 113 -11.29 2.02 2.03
C ARG A 113 -11.42 1.46 3.44
N TRP A 114 -11.34 2.34 4.43
CA TRP A 114 -11.55 1.98 5.83
C TRP A 114 -12.88 1.27 6.05
N GLY A 115 -12.83 0.06 6.63
CA GLY A 115 -14.02 -0.75 6.85
C GLY A 115 -14.40 -1.70 5.72
N ASN A 116 -13.53 -1.83 4.69
CA ASN A 116 -13.68 -2.79 3.58
C ASN A 116 -12.45 -3.68 3.38
N GLN A 117 -11.41 -3.54 4.20
CA GLN A 117 -10.11 -4.18 3.95
C GLN A 117 -10.04 -5.64 4.41
N ARG A 118 -10.83 -6.01 5.42
CA ARG A 118 -10.83 -7.35 6.01
C ARG A 118 -11.74 -8.30 5.25
N ARG A 119 -11.47 -9.59 5.37
CA ARG A 119 -12.35 -10.64 4.83
C ARG A 119 -13.76 -10.58 5.43
N SER A 120 -13.88 -10.37 6.75
CA SER A 120 -15.16 -10.17 7.44
C SER A 120 -15.94 -8.95 6.95
N GLN A 121 -15.29 -8.03 6.25
CA GLN A 121 -15.89 -6.85 5.62
C GLN A 121 -16.22 -7.06 4.13
N GLY A 122 -15.97 -8.28 3.60
CA GLY A 122 -16.23 -8.66 2.22
C GLY A 122 -15.03 -8.67 1.29
N ASN A 123 -13.80 -8.37 1.77
CA ASN A 123 -12.59 -8.44 0.94
C ASN A 123 -12.10 -9.89 0.81
N MET A 124 -12.71 -10.63 -0.09
CA MET A 124 -12.36 -12.03 -0.32
C MET A 124 -11.05 -12.22 -1.10
N GLU A 125 -10.47 -11.17 -1.64
CA GLU A 125 -9.17 -11.21 -2.34
C GLU A 125 -7.99 -11.13 -1.36
N ALA A 126 -8.17 -10.51 -0.18
CA ALA A 126 -7.09 -10.31 0.78
C ALA A 126 -6.65 -11.63 1.44
N ILE A 127 -5.38 -12.01 1.25
CA ILE A 127 -4.74 -13.13 1.95
C ILE A 127 -4.45 -12.74 3.41
N TRP A 128 -3.96 -11.53 3.61
CA TRP A 128 -3.63 -10.98 4.91
C TRP A 128 -3.62 -9.45 4.85
N THR A 129 -4.04 -8.82 5.93
CA THR A 129 -4.07 -7.37 6.06
C THR A 129 -3.16 -6.95 7.20
N PHE A 130 -2.17 -6.10 6.91
CA PHE A 130 -1.38 -5.45 7.94
C PHE A 130 -2.20 -4.35 8.57
N GLU A 131 -2.62 -4.57 9.80
CA GLU A 131 -3.51 -3.66 10.51
C GLU A 131 -2.76 -2.77 11.49
N MET A 132 -3.20 -1.52 11.55
CA MET A 132 -2.76 -0.54 12.54
C MET A 132 -3.96 -0.05 13.33
N GLU A 133 -3.86 -0.07 14.65
CA GLU A 133 -4.90 0.46 15.52
C GLU A 133 -4.73 1.97 15.68
N TYR A 134 -5.81 2.70 15.54
CA TYR A 134 -5.84 4.14 15.74
C TYR A 134 -5.71 4.55 17.21
N ASN A 135 -6.20 3.70 18.11
CA ASN A 135 -6.25 4.00 19.53
C ASN A 135 -4.88 3.81 20.20
N ARG A 136 -4.33 4.89 20.73
CA ARG A 136 -3.04 4.91 21.43
C ARG A 136 -2.99 3.99 22.65
N ASP A 137 -4.07 3.88 23.40
CA ASP A 137 -4.14 3.06 24.59
C ASP A 137 -4.01 1.56 24.31
N VAL A 138 -4.38 1.16 23.08
CA VAL A 138 -4.29 -0.24 22.64
C VAL A 138 -2.90 -0.59 22.09
N ASN A 139 -2.23 0.33 21.42
CA ASN A 139 -1.03 0.03 20.62
C ASN A 139 0.28 0.64 21.14
N GLY A 140 0.27 1.23 22.32
CA GLY A 140 1.47 1.86 22.90
C GLY A 140 1.81 3.24 22.35
N GLY A 141 0.93 3.87 21.60
CA GLY A 141 0.94 5.33 21.44
C GLY A 141 1.72 5.94 20.31
N THR A 142 2.15 5.21 19.28
CA THR A 142 2.97 5.77 18.19
C THR A 142 2.30 5.84 16.81
N ILE A 143 1.04 5.50 16.71
CA ILE A 143 0.37 5.24 15.45
C ILE A 143 -0.27 6.47 14.80
N ASP A 144 -0.45 7.54 15.51
CA ASP A 144 -1.02 8.80 15.01
C ASP A 144 -0.22 9.43 13.85
N ASN A 145 0.96 8.87 13.54
CA ASN A 145 1.77 9.31 12.42
C ASN A 145 2.51 8.14 11.73
N PRO A 146 1.79 7.20 11.11
CA PRO A 146 2.39 6.03 10.50
C PRO A 146 3.35 6.39 9.37
N GLN A 147 4.47 5.67 9.27
CA GLN A 147 5.53 5.94 8.30
C GLN A 147 5.05 5.84 6.85
N GLN A 148 4.09 4.96 6.57
CA GLN A 148 3.48 4.82 5.25
C GLN A 148 2.89 6.15 4.78
N ARG A 149 2.08 6.80 5.61
CA ARG A 149 1.52 8.11 5.31
C ARG A 149 2.62 9.17 5.12
N ARG A 150 3.62 9.18 5.97
CA ARG A 150 4.72 10.17 5.90
C ARG A 150 5.53 10.03 4.61
N ASN A 151 5.77 8.82 4.15
CA ASN A 151 6.59 8.56 2.98
C ASN A 151 5.81 8.72 1.67
N TRP A 152 4.61 8.14 1.58
CA TRP A 152 3.89 8.00 0.33
C TRP A 152 2.92 9.14 0.02
N VAL A 153 2.39 9.83 1.04
CA VAL A 153 1.46 10.94 0.81
C VAL A 153 2.23 12.22 0.53
N PRO A 154 1.95 12.91 -0.58
CA PRO A 154 2.53 14.22 -0.89
C PRO A 154 2.17 15.27 0.16
N ALA A 155 3.03 16.26 0.32
CA ALA A 155 2.84 17.35 1.28
C ALA A 155 1.91 18.44 0.72
N PHE A 156 0.70 18.09 0.32
CA PHE A 156 -0.27 19.00 -0.29
C PHE A 156 -0.58 20.24 0.56
N HIS A 157 -0.56 20.09 1.90
CA HIS A 157 -0.77 21.19 2.84
C HIS A 157 0.28 22.31 2.78
N LYS A 158 1.40 22.08 2.08
CA LYS A 158 2.43 23.09 1.83
C LYS A 158 2.14 23.96 0.60
N LEU A 159 1.19 23.54 -0.23
CA LEU A 159 0.76 24.34 -1.36
C LEU A 159 -0.15 25.46 -0.84
N ASP A 160 0.07 26.66 -1.38
CA ASP A 160 -0.78 27.81 -1.05
C ASP A 160 -2.24 27.50 -1.43
N GLY A 161 -3.17 27.83 -0.55
CA GLY A 161 -4.59 27.48 -0.73
C GLY A 161 -4.98 26.05 -0.36
N MET A 162 -4.06 25.25 0.20
CA MET A 162 -4.31 23.88 0.64
C MET A 162 -4.12 23.74 2.16
N VAL A 163 -4.93 22.88 2.77
CA VAL A 163 -4.78 22.43 4.17
C VAL A 163 -4.87 20.93 4.24
N ASN A 164 -4.44 20.36 5.37
CA ASN A 164 -4.59 18.93 5.61
C ASN A 164 -6.06 18.53 5.57
N ALA A 165 -6.35 17.42 4.89
CA ALA A 165 -7.67 16.80 4.89
C ALA A 165 -7.51 15.29 4.67
N ASP A 166 -8.35 14.47 5.31
CA ASP A 166 -8.34 13.02 5.15
C ASP A 166 -8.63 12.62 3.70
N SER A 167 -9.49 13.38 3.03
CA SER A 167 -9.83 13.17 1.60
C SER A 167 -8.64 13.27 0.65
N ILE A 168 -7.51 13.84 1.08
CA ILE A 168 -6.25 13.93 0.31
C ILE A 168 -5.10 13.18 0.98
N GLY A 169 -5.41 12.25 1.88
CA GLY A 169 -4.44 11.40 2.57
C GLY A 169 -3.81 12.02 3.83
N GLY A 170 -4.38 13.10 4.35
CA GLY A 170 -3.92 13.76 5.57
C GLY A 170 -2.57 14.50 5.40
N ARG A 171 -1.77 14.54 6.46
CA ARG A 171 -0.47 15.22 6.49
C ARG A 171 0.65 14.30 5.98
N GLY A 172 0.96 14.38 4.69
CA GLY A 172 2.14 13.74 4.10
C GLY A 172 3.41 14.59 4.20
N ASN A 173 4.57 13.96 4.04
CA ASN A 173 5.87 14.64 3.97
C ASN A 173 6.43 14.70 2.54
N GLY A 174 5.81 14.00 1.58
CA GLY A 174 6.23 14.02 0.18
C GLY A 174 7.62 13.46 -0.08
N ARG A 175 8.05 12.47 0.69
CA ARG A 175 9.38 11.84 0.51
C ARG A 175 9.45 11.00 -0.75
N LEU A 176 8.33 10.36 -1.09
CA LEU A 176 8.16 9.54 -2.29
C LEU A 176 6.99 10.08 -3.12
N ARG A 177 7.09 9.95 -4.43
CA ARG A 177 6.00 10.25 -5.35
C ARG A 177 6.01 9.25 -6.50
N ILE A 178 4.85 8.99 -7.04
CA ILE A 178 4.74 8.19 -8.26
C ILE A 178 5.37 8.94 -9.44
N SER A 179 6.02 8.20 -10.33
CA SER A 179 6.58 8.77 -11.56
C SER A 179 5.47 9.14 -12.55
N ASN A 180 5.80 9.96 -13.54
CA ASN A 180 4.87 10.25 -14.64
C ASN A 180 4.51 8.99 -15.43
N PHE A 181 5.42 8.03 -15.53
CA PHE A 181 5.12 6.73 -16.14
C PHE A 181 3.98 6.00 -15.41
N VAL A 182 4.04 5.89 -14.07
CA VAL A 182 2.96 5.26 -13.28
C VAL A 182 1.66 6.05 -13.43
N LYS A 183 1.74 7.38 -13.42
CA LYS A 183 0.55 8.23 -13.44
C LYS A 183 -0.19 8.24 -14.79
N TYR A 184 0.54 8.11 -15.90
CA TYR A 184 0.01 8.32 -17.24
C TYR A 184 0.26 7.20 -18.24
N GLY A 185 1.21 6.28 -18.00
CA GLY A 185 1.66 5.30 -18.96
C GLY A 185 1.64 3.84 -18.50
N LEU A 186 1.53 3.56 -17.18
CA LEU A 186 1.60 2.18 -16.68
C LEU A 186 0.31 1.39 -16.95
N TYR A 187 -0.84 2.04 -16.77
CA TYR A 187 -2.13 1.38 -16.88
C TYR A 187 -2.83 1.76 -18.18
N GLU A 188 -3.30 0.77 -18.91
CA GLU A 188 -4.02 0.95 -20.16
C GLU A 188 -5.43 1.52 -19.95
N LYS A 189 -6.02 1.99 -21.03
CA LYS A 189 -7.42 2.44 -21.04
C LYS A 189 -8.32 1.24 -20.73
N GLY A 190 -9.18 1.38 -19.73
CA GLY A 190 -10.09 0.31 -19.26
C GLY A 190 -9.56 -0.49 -18.08
N ASP A 191 -8.29 -0.34 -17.72
CA ASP A 191 -7.78 -0.89 -16.46
C ASP A 191 -8.43 -0.13 -15.28
N ILE A 192 -9.09 -0.86 -14.38
CA ILE A 192 -9.79 -0.28 -13.24
C ILE A 192 -8.85 0.52 -12.33
N ARG A 193 -7.59 0.12 -12.21
CA ARG A 193 -6.55 0.83 -11.45
C ARG A 193 -6.27 2.22 -11.99
N ASN A 194 -6.63 2.47 -13.25
CA ASN A 194 -6.48 3.75 -13.94
C ASN A 194 -7.64 4.72 -13.71
N SER A 195 -8.63 4.34 -12.93
CA SER A 195 -9.78 5.20 -12.65
C SER A 195 -9.42 6.45 -11.85
N ASN A 196 -10.29 7.46 -11.89
CA ASN A 196 -10.11 8.68 -11.09
C ASN A 196 -10.29 8.45 -9.57
N TYR A 197 -10.84 7.31 -9.16
CA TYR A 197 -10.92 6.90 -7.76
C TYR A 197 -9.58 6.38 -7.24
N ASN A 198 -8.77 5.77 -8.09
CA ASN A 198 -7.50 5.14 -7.74
C ASN A 198 -6.28 6.05 -8.02
N ILE A 199 -6.33 6.85 -9.07
CA ILE A 199 -5.28 7.82 -9.38
C ILE A 199 -5.87 9.23 -9.39
N ARG A 200 -5.53 10.00 -8.39
CA ARG A 200 -5.94 11.41 -8.33
C ARG A 200 -5.12 12.24 -9.31
N ARG A 201 -5.78 12.79 -10.31
CA ARG A 201 -5.16 13.66 -11.32
C ARG A 201 -5.53 15.12 -11.18
N VAL A 202 -6.62 15.39 -10.46
CA VAL A 202 -7.15 16.73 -10.24
C VAL A 202 -7.30 16.98 -8.75
N MET A 203 -7.00 18.18 -8.32
CA MET A 203 -7.15 18.65 -6.94
C MET A 203 -7.85 20.00 -6.94
N TRP A 204 -8.47 20.34 -5.81
CA TRP A 204 -9.14 21.62 -5.59
C TRP A 204 -8.59 22.29 -4.35
N TYR A 205 -8.49 23.63 -4.38
CA TYR A 205 -8.11 24.40 -3.21
C TYR A 205 -9.12 24.18 -2.09
N ASN A 206 -8.66 23.72 -0.94
CA ASN A 206 -9.51 23.31 0.18
C ASN A 206 -9.32 24.17 1.45
N LYS A 207 -8.49 25.20 1.42
CA LYS A 207 -8.29 26.11 2.55
C LYS A 207 -9.50 27.04 2.66
N PRO A 208 -10.23 27.05 3.79
CA PRO A 208 -11.36 27.95 3.99
C PRO A 208 -10.95 29.41 3.81
N GLY A 209 -11.76 30.17 3.06
CA GLY A 209 -11.53 31.61 2.81
C GLY A 209 -10.31 31.93 1.93
N PHE A 210 -9.71 30.93 1.28
CA PHE A 210 -8.60 31.18 0.36
C PHE A 210 -9.06 32.04 -0.82
N SER A 211 -8.32 33.10 -1.06
CA SER A 211 -8.46 33.96 -2.25
C SER A 211 -7.09 34.54 -2.58
N LYS A 212 -6.62 34.36 -3.80
CA LYS A 212 -5.32 34.85 -4.24
C LYS A 212 -5.36 35.25 -5.71
N GLU A 213 -4.94 36.47 -6.03
CA GLU A 213 -4.75 36.89 -7.41
C GLU A 213 -3.37 36.45 -7.93
N VAL A 214 -3.35 35.82 -9.08
CA VAL A 214 -2.14 35.25 -9.72
C VAL A 214 -2.18 35.49 -11.22
N GLY A 215 -1.00 35.42 -11.86
CA GLY A 215 -0.88 35.39 -13.32
C GLY A 215 -1.01 33.97 -13.87
N ILE A 216 -1.48 33.85 -15.10
CA ILE A 216 -1.41 32.62 -15.90
C ILE A 216 -0.53 32.94 -17.11
N ASP A 217 0.50 32.14 -17.36
CA ASP A 217 1.37 32.28 -18.52
C ASP A 217 0.71 31.74 -19.80
N ALA A 218 1.39 31.90 -20.95
CA ALA A 218 0.88 31.46 -22.26
C ALA A 218 0.72 29.93 -22.36
N LYS A 219 1.36 29.15 -21.45
CA LYS A 219 1.25 27.68 -21.39
C LYS A 219 0.18 27.21 -20.40
N GLY A 220 -0.45 28.12 -19.66
CA GLY A 220 -1.47 27.81 -18.67
C GLY A 220 -0.95 27.54 -17.26
N PHE A 221 0.32 27.81 -16.96
CA PHE A 221 0.90 27.65 -15.64
C PHE A 221 0.73 28.88 -14.76
N LEU A 222 0.70 28.66 -13.45
CA LEU A 222 0.70 29.74 -12.47
C LEU A 222 2.06 30.44 -12.44
N VAL A 223 1.98 31.78 -12.49
CA VAL A 223 3.13 32.68 -12.35
C VAL A 223 2.75 33.84 -11.45
N ASP A 224 3.72 34.69 -11.13
CA ASP A 224 3.43 35.94 -10.43
C ASP A 224 2.47 36.79 -11.26
N LYS A 225 1.64 37.57 -10.58
CA LYS A 225 0.60 38.38 -11.21
C LYS A 225 1.10 39.24 -12.39
N ASP A 226 2.28 39.81 -12.24
CA ASP A 226 2.93 40.69 -13.22
C ASP A 226 3.64 39.96 -14.37
N LYS A 227 3.75 38.64 -14.31
CA LYS A 227 4.38 37.79 -15.33
C LYS A 227 3.38 37.00 -16.18
N GLY A 228 2.08 37.06 -15.85
CA GLY A 228 1.03 36.36 -16.56
C GLY A 228 0.58 37.11 -17.84
N VAL A 229 0.08 36.32 -18.82
CA VAL A 229 -0.64 36.91 -19.98
C VAL A 229 -2.07 37.25 -19.62
N ARG A 230 -2.58 36.69 -18.52
CA ARG A 230 -3.86 37.06 -17.91
C ARG A 230 -3.81 36.84 -16.40
N ASN A 231 -4.66 37.59 -15.67
CA ASN A 231 -4.79 37.42 -14.23
C ASN A 231 -6.08 36.68 -13.88
N VAL A 232 -6.01 35.85 -12.83
CA VAL A 232 -7.17 35.14 -12.26
C VAL A 232 -7.12 35.26 -10.75
N THR A 233 -8.28 35.22 -10.11
CA THR A 233 -8.39 35.12 -8.66
C THR A 233 -8.76 33.68 -8.31
N LEU A 234 -7.82 32.95 -7.71
CA LEU A 234 -8.02 31.59 -7.20
C LEU A 234 -8.77 31.66 -5.88
N LYS A 235 -9.71 30.74 -5.68
CA LYS A 235 -10.54 30.66 -4.47
C LYS A 235 -10.64 29.21 -3.97
N THR A 236 -11.11 29.06 -2.74
CA THR A 236 -11.54 27.76 -2.21
C THR A 236 -12.56 27.13 -3.15
N GLY A 237 -12.34 25.86 -3.52
CA GLY A 237 -13.18 25.12 -4.47
C GLY A 237 -12.75 25.21 -5.93
N ASP A 238 -11.83 26.12 -6.30
CA ASP A 238 -11.26 26.12 -7.64
C ASP A 238 -10.29 24.96 -7.85
N GLN A 239 -10.17 24.52 -9.09
CA GLN A 239 -9.19 23.49 -9.45
C GLN A 239 -7.76 24.04 -9.29
N VAL A 240 -6.89 23.23 -8.68
CA VAL A 240 -5.48 23.55 -8.54
C VAL A 240 -4.83 23.56 -9.93
N ILE A 241 -4.25 24.70 -10.30
CA ILE A 241 -3.52 24.89 -11.55
C ILE A 241 -2.04 24.51 -11.31
N PRO A 242 -1.37 23.78 -12.21
CA PRO A 242 0.06 23.46 -12.10
C PRO A 242 0.94 24.72 -12.07
N HIS A 243 2.06 24.64 -11.33
CA HIS A 243 3.14 25.63 -11.31
C HIS A 243 4.21 25.30 -12.31
#